data_06106d6489886e4ebab28e06b0ea5a0b
#
_entry.id   06106d6489886e4ebab28e06b0ea5a0b
#
_cell.length_a   1.000
_cell.length_b   1.000
_cell.length_c   1.000
_cell.angle_alpha   90.00
_cell.angle_beta   90.00
_cell.angle_gamma   90.00
#
_symmetry.space_group_name_H-M   'P 1'
#
loop_
_entity.id
_entity.type
_entity.pdbx_description
1 polymer ?
#
loop_
_entity_poly.entity_id
_entity_poly.type
_entity_poly.pdbx_seq_one_letter_code
_entity_poly.pdbx_strand_id
1 'polypeptide(L)'
;MTDCAPLIAAKKLGLFKSHGLDVSLHCETGWATIREKMVHGQLDAAHAVAGLILALRLGLQGPAFPVVSPFIFSLQGNAITLSRDLWNRGVRDASALKKLIRSQKDRLFTFGVVSTFSAHYFLMRRWLEQGGINPDTDVRILVFPPSLMAENLGEGLLDGFCAGEPWNSQAVADRTGWCPAVSEDLIPRHPEKVLLVAERFANQHTEELMTLCDVFKASCAFCDAKENRAQLAKWLAESGYFTASANVLSRSLVGPFDNGMGKVREIETFHIFSRYEANTPATQHATWLLQECMHDLLLPASQLPQARAELARAWTRLTSPVTIKSSKRITKPQTMHN
;
A
#
# COMPACT_ATOMS: atom_id res chain seq x y z
N MET A 1 -6.16 0.38 6.61
CA MET A 1 -5.21 -0.76 6.61
C MET A 1 -4.09 -0.45 7.61
N THR A 2 -3.59 -1.47 8.33
CA THR A 2 -2.58 -1.31 9.39
C THR A 2 -1.27 -0.68 8.92
N ASP A 3 -1.00 -0.73 7.63
CA ASP A 3 0.16 -0.09 7.00
C ASP A 3 0.16 1.47 7.09
N CYS A 4 -0.99 2.10 7.43
CA CYS A 4 -1.03 3.53 7.74
C CYS A 4 -0.59 3.86 9.18
N ALA A 5 -0.15 2.86 9.94
CA ALA A 5 0.32 3.02 11.32
C ALA A 5 1.34 4.15 11.51
N PRO A 6 2.32 4.38 10.60
CA PRO A 6 3.26 5.49 10.75
C PRO A 6 2.59 6.87 10.79
N LEU A 7 1.49 7.07 10.05
CA LEU A 7 0.76 8.35 10.05
C LEU A 7 0.10 8.58 11.42
N ILE A 8 -0.52 7.53 11.96
CA ILE A 8 -1.19 7.57 13.27
C ILE A 8 -0.16 7.74 14.39
N ALA A 9 0.97 7.02 14.31
CA ALA A 9 2.07 7.16 15.26
C ALA A 9 2.65 8.58 15.25
N ALA A 10 2.92 9.16 14.08
CA ALA A 10 3.40 10.52 13.95
C ALA A 10 2.44 11.53 14.61
N LYS A 11 1.13 11.38 14.42
CA LYS A 11 0.09 12.21 15.05
C LYS A 11 0.05 12.01 16.56
N LYS A 12 0.02 10.77 17.07
CA LYS A 12 -0.06 10.44 18.49
C LYS A 12 1.18 10.85 19.27
N LEU A 13 2.36 10.77 18.66
CA LEU A 13 3.63 11.23 19.20
C LEU A 13 3.85 12.75 19.10
N GLY A 14 2.94 13.47 18.44
CA GLY A 14 3.07 14.92 18.25
C GLY A 14 4.20 15.34 17.29
N LEU A 15 4.71 14.42 16.45
CA LEU A 15 5.87 14.66 15.60
C LEU A 15 5.63 15.76 14.56
N PHE A 16 4.43 15.85 14.00
CA PHE A 16 4.12 16.93 13.05
C PHE A 16 4.31 18.29 13.70
N LYS A 17 3.65 18.52 14.83
CA LYS A 17 3.69 19.79 15.57
C LYS A 17 5.10 20.13 16.06
N SER A 18 5.84 19.14 16.59
CA SER A 18 7.20 19.37 17.09
C SER A 18 8.22 19.75 16.00
N HIS A 19 7.89 19.43 14.74
CA HIS A 19 8.69 19.81 13.56
C HIS A 19 8.09 20.99 12.77
N GLY A 20 7.11 21.70 13.34
CA GLY A 20 6.52 22.88 12.72
C GLY A 20 5.59 22.59 11.53
N LEU A 21 5.12 21.35 11.38
CA LEU A 21 4.22 20.96 10.31
C LEU A 21 2.76 20.99 10.77
N ASP A 22 1.90 21.62 9.96
CA ASP A 22 0.44 21.53 10.09
C ASP A 22 -0.10 20.48 9.12
N VAL A 23 -0.43 19.29 9.65
CA VAL A 23 -0.84 18.13 8.85
C VAL A 23 -2.25 17.70 9.23
N SER A 24 -3.16 17.77 8.27
CA SER A 24 -4.51 17.21 8.36
C SER A 24 -4.55 15.82 7.72
N LEU A 25 -4.95 14.80 8.48
CA LEU A 25 -5.11 13.43 7.99
C LEU A 25 -6.57 13.17 7.63
N HIS A 26 -6.80 12.73 6.39
CA HIS A 26 -8.11 12.35 5.88
C HIS A 26 -8.12 10.87 5.50
N CYS A 27 -9.21 10.17 5.84
CA CYS A 27 -9.40 8.77 5.45
C CYS A 27 -10.27 8.72 4.20
N GLU A 28 -9.78 8.02 3.18
CA GLU A 28 -10.48 7.82 1.91
C GLU A 28 -10.97 6.38 1.78
N THR A 29 -12.04 6.19 1.02
CA THR A 29 -12.67 4.87 0.83
C THR A 29 -11.85 3.91 0.00
N GLY A 30 -11.01 4.42 -0.91
CA GLY A 30 -10.18 3.59 -1.79
C GLY A 30 -9.19 4.40 -2.62
N TRP A 31 -8.37 3.69 -3.37
CA TRP A 31 -7.28 4.27 -4.16
C TRP A 31 -7.78 5.09 -5.35
N ALA A 32 -8.94 4.76 -5.90
CA ALA A 32 -9.57 5.57 -6.95
C ALA A 32 -9.94 6.97 -6.43
N THR A 33 -10.50 7.07 -5.22
CA THR A 33 -10.81 8.35 -4.58
C THR A 33 -9.55 9.17 -4.31
N ILE A 34 -8.48 8.52 -3.82
CA ILE A 34 -7.18 9.18 -3.62
C ILE A 34 -6.67 9.73 -4.95
N ARG A 35 -6.71 8.93 -6.02
CA ARG A 35 -6.28 9.35 -7.36
C ARG A 35 -7.06 10.60 -7.83
N GLU A 36 -8.39 10.57 -7.75
CA GLU A 36 -9.23 11.70 -8.16
C GLU A 36 -8.93 12.97 -7.35
N LYS A 37 -8.82 12.83 -6.02
CA LYS A 37 -8.52 13.96 -5.15
C LYS A 37 -7.13 14.56 -5.40
N MET A 38 -6.12 13.72 -5.71
CA MET A 38 -4.79 14.20 -6.13
C MET A 38 -4.88 15.00 -7.44
N VAL A 39 -5.54 14.44 -8.46
CA VAL A 39 -5.71 15.09 -9.78
C VAL A 39 -6.43 16.45 -9.65
N HIS A 40 -7.45 16.53 -8.79
CA HIS A 40 -8.20 17.75 -8.56
C HIS A 40 -7.57 18.70 -7.53
N GLY A 41 -6.38 18.37 -7.01
CA GLY A 41 -5.65 19.23 -6.05
C GLY A 41 -6.31 19.35 -4.69
N GLN A 42 -7.09 18.36 -4.29
CA GLN A 42 -7.73 18.28 -2.96
C GLN A 42 -6.83 17.57 -1.92
N LEU A 43 -5.73 16.95 -2.37
CA LEU A 43 -4.69 16.35 -1.55
C LEU A 43 -3.32 16.83 -2.05
N ASP A 44 -2.46 17.24 -1.14
CA ASP A 44 -1.06 17.55 -1.44
C ASP A 44 -0.21 16.29 -1.49
N ALA A 45 -0.54 15.33 -0.61
CA ALA A 45 0.15 14.05 -0.51
C ALA A 45 -0.82 12.96 -0.06
N ALA A 46 -0.45 11.68 -0.31
CA ALA A 46 -1.24 10.53 0.10
C ALA A 46 -0.33 9.34 0.48
N HIS A 47 -0.78 8.58 1.47
CA HIS A 47 -0.31 7.22 1.71
C HIS A 47 -0.99 6.32 0.68
N ALA A 48 -0.24 5.77 -0.27
CA ALA A 48 -0.81 5.11 -1.44
C ALA A 48 -0.09 3.80 -1.81
N VAL A 49 -0.76 2.94 -2.57
CA VAL A 49 -0.12 1.76 -3.18
C VAL A 49 0.94 2.19 -4.19
N ALA A 50 2.08 1.50 -4.22
CA ALA A 50 3.24 1.91 -5.02
C ALA A 50 2.94 2.04 -6.51
N GLY A 51 2.10 1.17 -7.07
CA GLY A 51 1.75 1.19 -8.50
C GLY A 51 0.94 2.41 -8.93
N LEU A 52 0.31 3.14 -7.98
CA LEU A 52 -0.43 4.36 -8.31
C LEU A 52 0.48 5.47 -8.87
N ILE A 53 1.77 5.45 -8.54
CA ILE A 53 2.77 6.35 -9.15
C ILE A 53 2.75 6.20 -10.67
N LEU A 54 2.86 4.96 -11.15
CA LEU A 54 2.91 4.66 -12.58
C LEU A 54 1.57 4.97 -13.26
N ALA A 55 0.46 4.56 -12.61
CA ALA A 55 -0.88 4.81 -13.12
C ALA A 55 -1.15 6.31 -13.32
N LEU A 56 -0.76 7.17 -12.38
CA LEU A 56 -0.92 8.62 -12.49
C LEU A 56 0.01 9.23 -13.53
N ARG A 57 1.30 8.92 -13.49
CA ARG A 57 2.27 9.55 -14.41
C ARG A 57 2.03 9.19 -15.87
N LEU A 58 1.55 8.00 -16.16
CA LEU A 58 1.25 7.55 -17.52
C LEU A 58 -0.22 7.71 -17.94
N GLY A 59 -1.10 8.11 -17.03
CA GLY A 59 -2.53 8.23 -17.32
C GLY A 59 -3.21 6.89 -17.62
N LEU A 60 -2.78 5.79 -16.97
CA LEU A 60 -3.27 4.45 -17.31
C LEU A 60 -4.71 4.18 -16.86
N GLN A 61 -5.23 4.95 -15.91
CA GLN A 61 -6.61 4.83 -15.40
C GLN A 61 -7.35 6.16 -15.41
N GLY A 62 -6.95 7.11 -16.25
CA GLY A 62 -7.53 8.45 -16.35
C GLY A 62 -6.47 9.47 -16.78
N PRO A 63 -6.65 10.77 -16.53
CA PRO A 63 -5.68 11.77 -16.95
C PRO A 63 -4.33 11.56 -16.29
N ALA A 64 -3.25 11.79 -17.05
CA ALA A 64 -1.90 11.81 -16.51
C ALA A 64 -1.77 12.97 -15.50
N PHE A 65 -1.13 12.69 -14.36
CA PHE A 65 -0.90 13.68 -13.33
C PHE A 65 0.51 13.53 -12.74
N PRO A 66 1.33 14.58 -12.74
CA PRO A 66 2.69 14.53 -12.25
C PRO A 66 2.74 14.34 -10.72
N VAL A 67 3.35 13.24 -10.28
CA VAL A 67 3.57 12.92 -8.86
C VAL A 67 5.02 12.50 -8.63
N VAL A 68 5.49 12.68 -7.41
CA VAL A 68 6.75 12.13 -6.91
C VAL A 68 6.50 11.24 -5.70
N SER A 69 7.43 10.35 -5.40
CA SER A 69 7.35 9.47 -4.24
C SER A 69 8.72 9.35 -3.57
N PRO A 70 9.04 10.28 -2.67
CA PRO A 70 10.36 10.33 -2.03
C PRO A 70 10.52 9.34 -0.87
N PHE A 71 9.44 8.65 -0.46
CA PHE A 71 9.41 7.84 0.75
C PHE A 71 8.55 6.59 0.59
N ILE A 72 8.99 5.48 1.17
CA ILE A 72 8.24 4.22 1.28
C ILE A 72 7.86 4.02 2.75
N PHE A 73 6.56 3.84 3.04
CA PHE A 73 6.05 3.63 4.40
C PHE A 73 6.21 2.20 4.89
N SER A 74 6.07 1.24 3.97
CA SER A 74 6.11 -0.17 4.34
C SER A 74 6.47 -1.07 3.17
N LEU A 75 7.08 -2.20 3.52
CA LEU A 75 7.21 -3.36 2.65
C LEU A 75 6.29 -4.46 3.17
N GLN A 76 5.71 -5.27 2.27
CA GLN A 76 4.90 -6.44 2.61
C GLN A 76 3.63 -6.12 3.44
N GLY A 77 3.16 -7.05 4.27
CA GLY A 77 1.98 -6.87 5.14
C GLY A 77 0.66 -7.32 4.52
N ASN A 78 0.72 -8.16 3.50
CA ASN A 78 -0.45 -8.68 2.78
C ASN A 78 -0.59 -10.18 2.93
N ALA A 79 -1.81 -10.69 2.79
CA ALA A 79 -2.08 -12.11 2.68
C ALA A 79 -3.11 -12.41 1.58
N ILE A 80 -3.05 -13.62 1.06
CA ILE A 80 -4.15 -14.23 0.32
C ILE A 80 -5.11 -14.79 1.36
N THR A 81 -6.39 -14.43 1.28
CA THR A 81 -7.44 -14.94 2.14
C THR A 81 -8.48 -15.64 1.27
N LEU A 82 -8.81 -16.87 1.60
CA LEU A 82 -9.84 -17.68 0.95
C LEU A 82 -11.02 -17.89 1.89
N SER A 83 -12.21 -18.10 1.33
CA SER A 83 -13.41 -18.40 2.11
C SER A 83 -13.32 -19.74 2.85
N ARG A 84 -13.99 -19.84 3.98
CA ARG A 84 -14.13 -21.09 4.72
C ARG A 84 -14.85 -22.17 3.91
N ASP A 85 -15.73 -21.79 2.98
CA ASP A 85 -16.37 -22.70 2.05
C ASP A 85 -15.35 -23.43 1.18
N LEU A 86 -14.36 -22.72 0.63
CA LEU A 86 -13.30 -23.37 -0.14
C LEU A 86 -12.48 -24.37 0.69
N TRP A 87 -12.21 -24.06 1.96
CA TRP A 87 -11.59 -25.04 2.85
C TRP A 87 -12.45 -26.28 3.04
N ASN A 88 -13.75 -26.13 3.28
CA ASN A 88 -14.68 -27.24 3.47
C ASN A 88 -14.82 -28.12 2.21
N ARG A 89 -14.56 -27.55 1.03
CA ARG A 89 -14.50 -28.24 -0.26
C ARG A 89 -13.13 -28.87 -0.57
N GLY A 90 -12.21 -28.88 0.39
CA GLY A 90 -10.92 -29.52 0.25
C GLY A 90 -9.80 -28.64 -0.34
N VAL A 91 -10.04 -27.35 -0.58
CA VAL A 91 -8.99 -26.43 -1.04
C VAL A 91 -8.01 -26.16 0.09
N ARG A 92 -6.71 -26.42 -0.18
CA ARG A 92 -5.60 -26.20 0.77
C ARG A 92 -4.51 -25.34 0.16
N ASP A 93 -4.47 -25.26 -1.15
CA ASP A 93 -3.52 -24.50 -1.96
C ASP A 93 -4.16 -24.14 -3.32
N ALA A 94 -3.40 -23.41 -4.14
CA ALA A 94 -3.87 -22.99 -5.47
C ALA A 94 -4.05 -24.19 -6.43
N SER A 95 -3.28 -25.27 -6.28
CA SER A 95 -3.44 -26.47 -7.12
C SER A 95 -4.74 -27.20 -6.81
N ALA A 96 -5.15 -27.30 -5.54
CA ALA A 96 -6.43 -27.84 -5.14
C ALA A 96 -7.59 -26.94 -5.62
N LEU A 97 -7.42 -25.62 -5.56
CA LEU A 97 -8.38 -24.67 -6.13
C LEU A 97 -8.57 -24.88 -7.62
N LYS A 98 -7.48 -25.10 -8.40
CA LYS A 98 -7.57 -25.40 -9.83
C LYS A 98 -8.41 -26.65 -10.11
N LYS A 99 -8.24 -27.71 -9.32
CA LYS A 99 -9.05 -28.93 -9.46
C LYS A 99 -10.52 -28.63 -9.24
N LEU A 100 -10.85 -27.83 -8.23
CA LEU A 100 -12.21 -27.43 -7.92
C LEU A 100 -12.82 -26.58 -9.06
N ILE A 101 -12.10 -25.59 -9.58
CA ILE A 101 -12.53 -24.75 -10.72
C ILE A 101 -12.86 -25.64 -11.92
N ARG A 102 -12.00 -26.59 -12.27
CA ARG A 102 -12.22 -27.51 -13.39
C ARG A 102 -13.44 -28.41 -13.22
N SER A 103 -13.79 -28.76 -11.97
CA SER A 103 -14.96 -29.59 -11.68
C SER A 103 -16.28 -28.81 -11.66
N GLN A 104 -16.23 -27.47 -11.61
CA GLN A 104 -17.40 -26.59 -11.53
C GLN A 104 -17.41 -25.57 -12.67
N LYS A 105 -17.55 -26.04 -13.91
CA LYS A 105 -17.47 -25.21 -15.11
C LYS A 105 -18.52 -24.10 -15.20
N ASP A 106 -19.65 -24.28 -14.54
CA ASP A 106 -20.76 -23.31 -14.54
C ASP A 106 -20.63 -22.24 -13.46
N ARG A 107 -19.58 -22.33 -12.60
CA ARG A 107 -19.30 -21.35 -11.54
C ARG A 107 -18.05 -20.56 -11.87
N LEU A 108 -18.17 -19.23 -11.88
CA LEU A 108 -17.03 -18.33 -11.97
C LEU A 108 -16.61 -17.90 -10.57
N PHE A 109 -15.44 -18.36 -10.13
CA PHE A 109 -14.86 -17.98 -8.85
C PHE A 109 -14.39 -16.53 -8.88
N THR A 110 -14.69 -15.78 -7.83
CA THR A 110 -14.45 -14.32 -7.77
C THR A 110 -13.49 -13.96 -6.65
N PHE A 111 -12.43 -13.20 -6.98
CA PHE A 111 -11.42 -12.75 -6.03
C PHE A 111 -11.39 -11.23 -5.95
N GLY A 112 -11.25 -10.70 -4.74
CA GLY A 112 -11.17 -9.27 -4.47
C GLY A 112 -9.74 -8.78 -4.38
N VAL A 113 -9.46 -7.59 -4.94
CA VAL A 113 -8.21 -6.84 -4.77
C VAL A 113 -8.53 -5.37 -4.58
N VAL A 114 -7.59 -4.58 -4.06
CA VAL A 114 -7.88 -3.17 -3.73
C VAL A 114 -7.65 -2.21 -4.92
N SER A 115 -6.85 -2.62 -5.88
CA SER A 115 -6.54 -1.87 -7.12
C SER A 115 -5.78 -2.79 -8.07
N THR A 116 -5.95 -2.65 -9.37
CA THR A 116 -5.15 -3.37 -10.38
C THR A 116 -3.67 -2.93 -10.39
N PHE A 117 -3.36 -1.71 -9.92
CA PHE A 117 -2.00 -1.21 -9.75
C PHE A 117 -1.51 -1.35 -8.29
N SER A 118 -1.79 -2.49 -7.65
CA SER A 118 -1.37 -2.75 -6.27
C SER A 118 -0.60 -4.07 -6.16
N ALA A 119 0.27 -4.16 -5.17
CA ALA A 119 0.90 -5.43 -4.82
C ALA A 119 -0.13 -6.54 -4.54
N HIS A 120 -1.31 -6.19 -4.02
CA HIS A 120 -2.40 -7.15 -3.79
C HIS A 120 -2.85 -7.85 -5.09
N TYR A 121 -2.94 -7.10 -6.19
CA TYR A 121 -3.28 -7.65 -7.51
C TYR A 121 -2.18 -8.58 -8.02
N PHE A 122 -0.92 -8.14 -7.95
CA PHE A 122 0.23 -8.94 -8.39
C PHE A 122 0.38 -10.22 -7.57
N LEU A 123 0.22 -10.14 -6.23
CA LEU A 123 0.28 -11.29 -5.33
C LEU A 123 -0.84 -12.29 -5.60
N MET A 124 -2.08 -11.83 -5.81
CA MET A 124 -3.22 -12.70 -6.12
C MET A 124 -2.99 -13.44 -7.44
N ARG A 125 -2.59 -12.74 -8.50
CA ARG A 125 -2.30 -13.36 -9.80
C ARG A 125 -1.18 -14.39 -9.68
N ARG A 126 -0.07 -14.03 -9.05
CA ARG A 126 1.07 -14.92 -8.84
C ARG A 126 0.67 -16.18 -8.06
N TRP A 127 -0.13 -16.04 -7.01
CA TRP A 127 -0.61 -17.19 -6.25
C TRP A 127 -1.49 -18.11 -7.10
N LEU A 128 -2.40 -17.56 -7.89
CA LEU A 128 -3.24 -18.32 -8.83
C LEU A 128 -2.38 -19.05 -9.87
N GLU A 129 -1.43 -18.35 -10.50
CA GLU A 129 -0.53 -18.90 -11.52
C GLU A 129 0.35 -20.02 -11.00
N GLN A 130 0.85 -19.93 -9.76
CA GLN A 130 1.59 -21.02 -9.10
C GLN A 130 0.76 -22.31 -9.00
N GLY A 131 -0.55 -22.22 -8.87
CA GLY A 131 -1.48 -23.35 -8.95
C GLY A 131 -1.83 -23.77 -10.37
N GLY A 132 -1.31 -23.06 -11.37
CA GLY A 132 -1.62 -23.24 -12.79
C GLY A 132 -3.00 -22.75 -13.20
N ILE A 133 -3.61 -21.86 -12.42
CA ILE A 133 -4.86 -21.14 -12.77
C ILE A 133 -4.50 -19.94 -13.62
N ASN A 134 -5.17 -19.76 -14.75
CA ASN A 134 -5.04 -18.55 -15.55
C ASN A 134 -5.93 -17.45 -14.94
N PRO A 135 -5.35 -16.35 -14.42
CA PRO A 135 -6.13 -15.31 -13.75
C PRO A 135 -7.07 -14.53 -14.67
N ASP A 136 -6.84 -14.58 -15.98
CA ASP A 136 -7.62 -13.81 -16.97
C ASP A 136 -8.81 -14.62 -17.53
N THR A 137 -8.77 -15.97 -17.44
CA THR A 137 -9.77 -16.83 -18.06
C THR A 137 -10.48 -17.79 -17.11
N ASP A 138 -9.80 -18.25 -16.05
CA ASP A 138 -10.31 -19.28 -15.15
C ASP A 138 -11.08 -18.72 -13.97
N VAL A 139 -10.86 -17.44 -13.63
CA VAL A 139 -11.45 -16.75 -12.47
C VAL A 139 -11.80 -15.30 -12.82
N ARG A 140 -12.46 -14.61 -11.90
CA ARG A 140 -12.73 -13.18 -12.00
C ARG A 140 -12.03 -12.44 -10.85
N ILE A 141 -11.22 -11.45 -11.18
CA ILE A 141 -10.59 -10.55 -10.19
C ILE A 141 -11.28 -9.18 -10.27
N LEU A 142 -11.81 -8.71 -9.15
CA LEU A 142 -12.53 -7.44 -9.05
C LEU A 142 -11.90 -6.52 -8.01
N VAL A 143 -12.03 -5.21 -8.25
CA VAL A 143 -11.59 -4.19 -7.30
C VAL A 143 -12.69 -3.90 -6.29
N PHE A 144 -12.34 -3.99 -5.00
CA PHE A 144 -13.22 -3.67 -3.88
C PHE A 144 -12.54 -2.70 -2.90
N PRO A 145 -13.31 -1.85 -2.19
CA PRO A 145 -12.80 -1.14 -1.03
C PRO A 145 -12.24 -2.12 0.01
N PRO A 146 -11.07 -1.88 0.58
CA PRO A 146 -10.46 -2.81 1.55
C PRO A 146 -11.36 -3.14 2.73
N SER A 147 -12.14 -2.18 3.22
CA SER A 147 -13.06 -2.33 4.37
C SER A 147 -14.22 -3.31 4.12
N LEU A 148 -14.53 -3.59 2.87
CA LEU A 148 -15.62 -4.48 2.49
C LEU A 148 -15.16 -5.92 2.19
N MET A 149 -13.85 -6.20 2.19
CA MET A 149 -13.31 -7.50 1.78
C MET A 149 -13.78 -8.65 2.67
N ALA A 150 -13.64 -8.50 4.00
CA ALA A 150 -14.00 -9.55 4.96
C ALA A 150 -15.53 -9.80 4.99
N GLU A 151 -16.32 -8.73 4.90
CA GLU A 151 -17.78 -8.80 4.84
C GLU A 151 -18.26 -9.55 3.58
N ASN A 152 -17.81 -9.10 2.39
CA ASN A 152 -18.16 -9.75 1.12
C ASN A 152 -17.70 -11.22 1.05
N LEU A 153 -16.58 -11.57 1.70
CA LEU A 153 -16.16 -12.96 1.83
C LEU A 153 -17.13 -13.75 2.70
N GLY A 154 -17.57 -13.18 3.84
CA GLY A 154 -18.52 -13.80 4.75
C GLY A 154 -19.89 -14.03 4.13
N GLU A 155 -20.34 -13.11 3.27
CA GLU A 155 -21.60 -13.19 2.50
C GLU A 155 -21.51 -14.10 1.27
N GLY A 156 -20.33 -14.63 0.94
CA GLY A 156 -20.13 -15.50 -0.21
C GLY A 156 -20.12 -14.79 -1.57
N LEU A 157 -19.99 -13.46 -1.57
CA LEU A 157 -19.84 -12.65 -2.77
C LEU A 157 -18.43 -12.73 -3.34
N LEU A 158 -17.44 -13.04 -2.48
CA LEU A 158 -16.07 -13.35 -2.83
C LEU A 158 -15.70 -14.77 -2.41
N ASP A 159 -14.96 -15.48 -3.25
CA ASP A 159 -14.32 -16.76 -2.92
C ASP A 159 -12.99 -16.56 -2.18
N GLY A 160 -12.38 -15.42 -2.37
CA GLY A 160 -11.16 -15.00 -1.70
C GLY A 160 -10.79 -13.56 -2.02
N PHE A 161 -9.75 -13.06 -1.37
CA PHE A 161 -9.20 -11.74 -1.66
C PHE A 161 -7.70 -11.66 -1.33
N CYS A 162 -7.03 -10.65 -1.86
CA CYS A 162 -5.74 -10.20 -1.39
C CYS A 162 -5.85 -8.77 -0.90
N ALA A 163 -5.49 -8.53 0.35
CA ALA A 163 -5.51 -7.22 0.97
C ALA A 163 -4.42 -7.09 2.04
N GLY A 164 -4.11 -5.86 2.43
CA GLY A 164 -3.35 -5.60 3.64
C GLY A 164 -4.19 -5.83 4.90
N GLU A 165 -3.52 -5.90 6.04
CA GLU A 165 -4.19 -6.00 7.34
C GLU A 165 -4.98 -4.72 7.67
N PRO A 166 -6.08 -4.83 8.46
CA PRO A 166 -6.45 -5.97 9.31
C PRO A 166 -7.47 -6.94 8.66
N TRP A 167 -7.74 -6.85 7.38
CA TRP A 167 -8.88 -7.53 6.75
C TRP A 167 -8.72 -9.04 6.67
N ASN A 168 -7.48 -9.53 6.53
CA ASN A 168 -7.17 -10.96 6.61
C ASN A 168 -7.41 -11.48 8.04
N SER A 169 -6.86 -10.79 9.04
CA SER A 169 -7.06 -11.09 10.46
C SER A 169 -8.53 -10.99 10.88
N GLN A 170 -9.31 -10.07 10.27
CA GLN A 170 -10.75 -9.94 10.50
C GLN A 170 -11.47 -11.19 10.00
N ALA A 171 -11.24 -11.60 8.74
CA ALA A 171 -11.87 -12.80 8.18
C ALA A 171 -11.53 -14.08 8.98
N VAL A 172 -10.30 -14.18 9.49
CA VAL A 172 -9.88 -15.27 10.38
C VAL A 172 -10.60 -15.20 11.73
N ALA A 173 -10.71 -14.01 12.34
CA ALA A 173 -11.40 -13.81 13.61
C ALA A 173 -12.89 -14.15 13.52
N ASP A 174 -13.53 -13.75 12.42
CA ASP A 174 -14.95 -14.01 12.13
C ASP A 174 -15.20 -15.47 11.68
N ARG A 175 -14.15 -16.26 11.49
CA ARG A 175 -14.20 -17.64 10.99
C ARG A 175 -14.85 -17.76 9.61
N THR A 176 -14.84 -16.70 8.82
CA THR A 176 -15.33 -16.68 7.44
C THR A 176 -14.24 -16.99 6.43
N GLY A 177 -12.98 -16.73 6.77
CA GLY A 177 -11.82 -16.93 5.91
C GLY A 177 -10.63 -17.62 6.58
N TRP A 178 -9.64 -17.94 5.75
CA TRP A 178 -8.36 -18.48 6.15
C TRP A 178 -7.28 -18.06 5.13
N CYS A 179 -6.00 -18.06 5.56
CA CYS A 179 -4.90 -17.55 4.74
C CYS A 179 -3.97 -18.69 4.29
N PRO A 180 -3.98 -19.09 3.00
CA PRO A 180 -3.03 -20.07 2.46
C PRO A 180 -1.60 -19.55 2.32
N ALA A 181 -1.43 -18.24 2.05
CA ALA A 181 -0.14 -17.63 1.81
C ALA A 181 -0.11 -16.17 2.28
N VAL A 182 1.08 -15.70 2.62
CA VAL A 182 1.36 -14.28 2.90
C VAL A 182 2.32 -13.72 1.85
N SER A 183 2.47 -12.40 1.81
CA SER A 183 3.31 -11.71 0.83
C SER A 183 4.77 -12.20 0.82
N GLU A 184 5.31 -12.59 1.98
CA GLU A 184 6.67 -13.14 2.07
C GLU A 184 6.85 -14.48 1.33
N ASP A 185 5.80 -15.29 1.27
CA ASP A 185 5.80 -16.58 0.57
C ASP A 185 5.80 -16.39 -0.97
N LEU A 186 5.36 -15.22 -1.47
CA LEU A 186 5.12 -14.96 -2.89
C LEU A 186 6.13 -13.99 -3.50
N ILE A 187 6.24 -12.80 -2.93
CA ILE A 187 7.14 -11.72 -3.38
C ILE A 187 7.73 -11.04 -2.14
N PRO A 188 8.84 -11.53 -1.60
CA PRO A 188 9.43 -10.95 -0.40
C PRO A 188 9.96 -9.53 -0.66
N ARG A 189 9.78 -8.65 0.33
CA ARG A 189 10.29 -7.27 0.37
C ARG A 189 9.80 -6.36 -0.77
N HIS A 190 8.63 -6.64 -1.36
CA HIS A 190 8.04 -5.71 -2.31
C HIS A 190 7.62 -4.40 -1.61
N PRO A 191 7.73 -3.24 -2.27
CA PRO A 191 7.20 -1.98 -1.75
C PRO A 191 5.67 -2.06 -1.71
N GLU A 192 5.10 -1.73 -0.55
CA GLU A 192 3.65 -1.81 -0.40
C GLU A 192 3.03 -0.42 -0.42
N LYS A 193 3.38 0.43 0.54
CA LYS A 193 2.85 1.79 0.63
C LYS A 193 3.93 2.84 0.51
N VAL A 194 3.61 3.87 -0.23
CA VAL A 194 4.51 4.99 -0.53
C VAL A 194 3.87 6.33 -0.17
N LEU A 195 4.69 7.33 0.05
CA LEU A 195 4.26 8.72 0.10
C LEU A 195 4.13 9.24 -1.34
N LEU A 196 2.91 9.34 -1.83
CA LEU A 196 2.59 9.92 -3.13
C LEU A 196 2.37 11.42 -2.94
N VAL A 197 3.09 12.26 -3.67
CA VAL A 197 3.05 13.72 -3.54
C VAL A 197 2.83 14.36 -4.89
N ALA A 198 1.94 15.36 -4.97
CA ALA A 198 1.79 16.18 -6.16
C ALA A 198 3.13 16.88 -6.49
N GLU A 199 3.64 16.73 -7.71
CA GLU A 199 4.97 17.28 -8.09
C GLU A 199 5.05 18.78 -7.90
N ARG A 200 3.94 19.51 -8.13
CA ARG A 200 3.87 20.94 -7.86
C ARG A 200 4.11 21.27 -6.39
N PHE A 201 3.46 20.50 -5.46
CA PHE A 201 3.65 20.67 -4.03
C PHE A 201 5.10 20.39 -3.63
N ALA A 202 5.67 19.29 -4.12
CA ALA A 202 7.05 18.93 -3.86
C ALA A 202 8.04 20.03 -4.28
N ASN A 203 7.78 20.71 -5.41
CA ASN A 203 8.61 21.80 -5.91
C ASN A 203 8.42 23.11 -5.15
N GLN A 204 7.23 23.40 -4.67
CA GLN A 204 6.92 24.63 -3.95
C GLN A 204 7.23 24.57 -2.45
N HIS A 205 7.18 23.36 -1.86
CA HIS A 205 7.27 23.07 -0.43
C HIS A 205 8.34 22.01 -0.15
N THR A 206 9.52 22.16 -0.76
CA THR A 206 10.60 21.15 -0.68
C THR A 206 11.08 20.93 0.77
N GLU A 207 11.24 22.01 1.54
CA GLU A 207 11.72 21.94 2.93
C GLU A 207 10.69 21.25 3.84
N GLU A 208 9.42 21.60 3.69
CA GLU A 208 8.32 20.97 4.42
C GLU A 208 8.20 19.48 4.07
N LEU A 209 8.38 19.13 2.79
CA LEU A 209 8.35 17.75 2.34
C LEU A 209 9.54 16.94 2.89
N MET A 210 10.74 17.52 2.94
CA MET A 210 11.90 16.87 3.57
C MET A 210 11.65 16.64 5.06
N THR A 211 11.15 17.65 5.76
CA THR A 211 10.78 17.57 7.18
C THR A 211 9.71 16.49 7.41
N LEU A 212 8.72 16.41 6.52
CA LEU A 212 7.67 15.39 6.56
C LEU A 212 8.24 13.98 6.39
N CYS A 213 9.22 13.79 5.49
CA CYS A 213 9.90 12.51 5.32
C CYS A 213 10.69 12.12 6.57
N ASP A 214 11.36 13.08 7.25
CA ASP A 214 12.06 12.81 8.51
C ASP A 214 11.10 12.42 9.63
N VAL A 215 9.96 13.09 9.74
CA VAL A 215 8.87 12.73 10.66
C VAL A 215 8.39 11.32 10.39
N PHE A 216 8.15 10.96 9.14
CA PHE A 216 7.70 9.60 8.79
C PHE A 216 8.80 8.56 9.01
N LYS A 217 10.07 8.88 8.80
CA LYS A 217 11.18 7.98 9.12
C LYS A 217 11.22 7.65 10.62
N ALA A 218 11.07 8.66 11.48
CA ALA A 218 10.99 8.46 12.92
C ALA A 218 9.77 7.62 13.34
N SER A 219 8.59 7.91 12.77
CA SER A 219 7.37 7.16 13.07
C SER A 219 7.40 5.72 12.53
N CYS A 220 8.01 5.47 11.38
CA CYS A 220 8.23 4.12 10.85
C CYS A 220 9.16 3.31 11.75
N ALA A 221 10.23 3.93 12.26
CA ALA A 221 11.13 3.29 13.23
C ALA A 221 10.39 2.92 14.53
N PHE A 222 9.53 3.81 15.03
CA PHE A 222 8.66 3.52 16.17
C PHE A 222 7.73 2.33 15.89
N CYS A 223 7.10 2.28 14.71
CA CYS A 223 6.18 1.20 14.32
C CYS A 223 6.90 -0.15 14.12
N ASP A 224 8.17 -0.14 13.75
CA ASP A 224 8.93 -1.37 13.50
C ASP A 224 9.46 -2.01 14.80
N ALA A 225 9.59 -1.23 15.87
CA ALA A 225 10.01 -1.71 17.18
C ALA A 225 8.93 -2.61 17.80
N LYS A 226 9.28 -3.87 18.12
CA LYS A 226 8.34 -4.90 18.60
C LYS A 226 7.62 -4.47 19.87
N GLU A 227 8.32 -3.80 20.77
CA GLU A 227 7.80 -3.28 22.05
C GLU A 227 6.68 -2.25 21.87
N ASN A 228 6.66 -1.53 20.76
CA ASN A 228 5.66 -0.50 20.49
C ASN A 228 4.38 -1.04 19.84
N ARG A 229 4.42 -2.25 19.28
CA ARG A 229 3.34 -2.77 18.42
C ARG A 229 2.02 -2.98 19.15
N ALA A 230 2.05 -3.36 20.42
CA ALA A 230 0.84 -3.46 21.23
C ALA A 230 0.18 -2.09 21.45
N GLN A 231 0.97 -1.06 21.70
CA GLN A 231 0.47 0.31 21.82
C GLN A 231 -0.05 0.83 20.50
N LEU A 232 0.63 0.49 19.41
CA LEU A 232 0.23 0.87 18.04
C LEU A 232 -1.14 0.30 17.67
N ALA A 233 -1.43 -0.97 18.00
CA ALA A 233 -2.73 -1.59 17.79
C ALA A 233 -3.85 -0.85 18.52
N LYS A 234 -3.61 -0.39 19.76
CA LYS A 234 -4.55 0.45 20.52
C LYS A 234 -4.78 1.80 19.83
N TRP A 235 -3.70 2.49 19.45
CA TRP A 235 -3.81 3.78 18.77
C TRP A 235 -4.55 3.70 17.45
N LEU A 236 -4.36 2.63 16.70
CA LEU A 236 -5.10 2.39 15.46
C LEU A 236 -6.60 2.22 15.75
N ALA A 237 -6.98 1.40 16.74
CA ALA A 237 -8.38 1.21 17.13
C ALA A 237 -9.03 2.52 17.63
N GLU A 238 -8.30 3.34 18.38
CA GLU A 238 -8.76 4.62 18.92
C GLU A 238 -8.75 5.77 17.91
N SER A 239 -8.16 5.56 16.74
CA SER A 239 -7.97 6.63 15.74
C SER A 239 -9.25 7.11 15.08
N GLY A 240 -10.32 6.33 15.12
CA GLY A 240 -11.58 6.57 14.41
C GLY A 240 -11.53 6.23 12.91
N TYR A 241 -10.39 5.76 12.41
CA TYR A 241 -10.23 5.38 11.00
C TYR A 241 -10.48 3.89 10.73
N PHE A 242 -10.68 3.09 11.81
CA PHE A 242 -10.88 1.64 11.72
C PHE A 242 -12.17 1.23 12.41
N THR A 243 -12.86 0.26 11.81
CA THR A 243 -13.95 -0.48 12.45
C THR A 243 -13.47 -1.74 13.17
N ALA A 244 -12.25 -2.21 12.84
CA ALA A 244 -11.64 -3.38 13.46
C ALA A 244 -11.23 -3.10 14.91
N SER A 245 -11.46 -4.08 15.80
CA SER A 245 -11.09 -3.99 17.20
C SER A 245 -9.56 -4.05 17.40
N ALA A 246 -9.08 -3.54 18.55
CA ALA A 246 -7.66 -3.64 18.91
C ALA A 246 -7.16 -5.09 18.92
N ASN A 247 -7.99 -6.05 19.26
CA ASN A 247 -7.65 -7.48 19.26
C ASN A 247 -7.37 -7.97 17.81
N VAL A 248 -8.21 -7.60 16.84
CA VAL A 248 -8.01 -7.94 15.43
C VAL A 248 -6.75 -7.27 14.89
N LEU A 249 -6.56 -5.97 15.18
CA LEU A 249 -5.36 -5.22 14.77
C LEU A 249 -4.07 -5.80 15.36
N SER A 250 -4.13 -6.35 16.57
CA SER A 250 -2.98 -6.99 17.24
C SER A 250 -2.55 -8.29 16.55
N ARG A 251 -3.45 -9.02 15.89
CA ARG A 251 -3.14 -10.35 15.31
C ARG A 251 -1.98 -10.32 14.32
N SER A 252 -1.91 -9.27 13.50
CA SER A 252 -0.83 -9.12 12.50
C SER A 252 0.33 -8.25 12.97
N LEU A 253 0.12 -7.43 14.02
CA LEU A 253 1.14 -6.51 14.49
C LEU A 253 1.99 -7.09 15.64
N VAL A 254 1.40 -7.85 16.56
CA VAL A 254 2.00 -8.20 17.85
C VAL A 254 2.41 -9.66 17.93
N GLY A 255 1.60 -10.56 17.41
CA GLY A 255 1.78 -12.00 17.58
C GLY A 255 2.23 -12.73 16.33
N PRO A 256 2.40 -14.05 16.46
CA PRO A 256 2.59 -14.89 15.29
C PRO A 256 1.37 -14.84 14.38
N PHE A 257 1.61 -14.99 13.08
CA PHE A 257 0.56 -15.01 12.07
C PHE A 257 -0.25 -16.31 12.16
N ASP A 258 -1.54 -16.18 12.48
CA ASP A 258 -2.51 -17.28 12.51
C ASP A 258 -3.23 -17.35 11.17
N ASN A 259 -3.09 -18.46 10.46
CA ASN A 259 -3.75 -18.67 9.18
C ASN A 259 -5.24 -19.00 9.28
N GLY A 260 -5.82 -19.10 10.46
CA GLY A 260 -7.23 -19.41 10.70
C GLY A 260 -7.59 -20.89 10.63
N MET A 261 -6.62 -21.79 10.35
CA MET A 261 -6.82 -23.24 10.20
C MET A 261 -5.80 -24.06 11.03
N GLY A 262 -5.39 -23.51 12.18
CA GLY A 262 -4.51 -24.17 13.13
C GLY A 262 -3.02 -24.08 12.79
N LYS A 263 -2.64 -23.38 11.71
CA LYS A 263 -1.24 -23.13 11.41
C LYS A 263 -0.87 -21.73 11.88
N VAL A 264 0.03 -21.67 12.84
CA VAL A 264 0.57 -20.44 13.40
C VAL A 264 2.06 -20.33 13.03
N ARG A 265 2.49 -19.17 12.53
CA ARG A 265 3.87 -18.95 12.07
C ARG A 265 4.43 -17.65 12.63
N GLU A 266 5.66 -17.69 13.13
CA GLU A 266 6.44 -16.49 13.34
C GLU A 266 6.90 -15.95 11.97
N ILE A 267 6.47 -14.75 11.61
CA ILE A 267 6.87 -14.06 10.38
C ILE A 267 7.37 -12.67 10.78
N GLU A 268 8.65 -12.61 11.13
CA GLU A 268 9.26 -11.35 11.62
C GLU A 268 9.20 -10.22 10.58
N THR A 269 9.15 -10.58 9.31
CA THR A 269 9.11 -9.66 8.17
C THR A 269 7.70 -9.43 7.64
N PHE A 270 6.64 -9.89 8.33
CA PHE A 270 5.26 -9.70 7.85
C PHE A 270 4.94 -8.21 7.60
N HIS A 271 5.22 -7.34 8.58
CA HIS A 271 5.24 -5.89 8.42
C HIS A 271 6.65 -5.35 8.59
N ILE A 272 7.16 -4.65 7.60
CA ILE A 272 8.43 -3.94 7.63
C ILE A 272 8.13 -2.46 7.43
N PHE A 273 8.33 -1.65 8.49
CA PHE A 273 8.11 -0.20 8.42
C PHE A 273 9.41 0.58 8.24
N SER A 274 10.54 0.08 8.75
CA SER A 274 11.81 0.80 8.77
C SER A 274 13.03 -0.07 8.47
N ARG A 275 13.02 -1.33 8.94
CA ARG A 275 14.14 -2.27 8.73
C ARG A 275 14.49 -2.44 7.25
N TYR A 276 15.73 -2.86 6.97
CA TYR A 276 16.22 -3.13 5.61
C TYR A 276 16.17 -1.90 4.69
N GLU A 277 16.35 -0.70 5.25
CA GLU A 277 16.27 0.57 4.53
C GLU A 277 14.93 0.76 3.79
N ALA A 278 13.85 0.19 4.34
CA ALA A 278 12.51 0.14 3.72
C ALA A 278 12.01 1.52 3.26
N ASN A 279 12.40 2.58 3.98
CA ASN A 279 11.89 3.93 3.72
C ASN A 279 12.57 4.62 2.53
N THR A 280 13.63 4.04 1.98
CA THR A 280 14.39 4.65 0.88
C THR A 280 13.94 4.08 -0.47
N PRO A 281 13.38 4.90 -1.37
CA PRO A 281 13.14 4.49 -2.75
C PRO A 281 14.43 4.03 -3.43
N ALA A 282 14.40 2.88 -4.10
CA ALA A 282 15.55 2.30 -4.76
C ALA A 282 15.18 1.79 -6.16
N THR A 283 16.16 1.73 -7.06
CA THR A 283 15.98 1.27 -8.45
C THR A 283 15.36 -0.13 -8.53
N GLN A 284 15.69 -1.00 -7.58
CA GLN A 284 15.11 -2.36 -7.51
C GLN A 284 13.59 -2.34 -7.33
N HIS A 285 13.05 -1.40 -6.56
CA HIS A 285 11.59 -1.26 -6.35
C HIS A 285 10.90 -0.80 -7.64
N ALA A 286 11.51 0.14 -8.38
CA ALA A 286 11.00 0.57 -9.68
C ALA A 286 11.05 -0.56 -10.71
N THR A 287 12.14 -1.31 -10.74
CA THR A 287 12.30 -2.45 -11.64
C THR A 287 11.26 -3.53 -11.36
N TRP A 288 11.05 -3.87 -10.10
CA TRP A 288 10.02 -4.81 -9.70
C TRP A 288 8.62 -4.35 -10.18
N LEU A 289 8.24 -3.12 -9.88
CA LEU A 289 6.93 -2.59 -10.27
C LEU A 289 6.69 -2.65 -11.78
N LEU A 290 7.71 -2.30 -12.58
CA LEU A 290 7.63 -2.39 -14.05
C LEU A 290 7.47 -3.84 -14.51
N GLN A 291 8.22 -4.77 -13.91
CA GLN A 291 8.14 -6.19 -14.23
C GLN A 291 6.74 -6.76 -13.97
N GLU A 292 6.15 -6.46 -12.79
CA GLU A 292 4.80 -6.91 -12.47
C GLU A 292 3.74 -6.27 -13.42
N CYS A 293 3.84 -4.96 -13.68
CA CYS A 293 2.91 -4.31 -14.61
C CYS A 293 3.00 -4.85 -16.05
N MET A 294 4.19 -5.25 -16.50
CA MET A 294 4.37 -5.88 -17.81
C MET A 294 3.86 -7.32 -17.84
N HIS A 295 4.20 -8.09 -16.80
CA HIS A 295 3.76 -9.49 -16.66
C HIS A 295 2.23 -9.58 -16.71
N ASP A 296 1.56 -8.66 -16.02
CA ASP A 296 0.11 -8.63 -15.88
C ASP A 296 -0.59 -7.81 -17.00
N LEU A 297 0.13 -7.48 -18.06
CA LEU A 297 -0.36 -6.76 -19.25
C LEU A 297 -0.99 -5.38 -18.93
N LEU A 298 -0.70 -4.81 -17.78
CA LEU A 298 -1.15 -3.45 -17.40
C LEU A 298 -0.35 -2.35 -18.10
N LEU A 299 0.84 -2.70 -18.60
CA LEU A 299 1.74 -1.80 -19.32
C LEU A 299 2.12 -2.42 -20.66
N PRO A 300 1.73 -1.83 -21.80
CA PRO A 300 2.17 -2.27 -23.13
C PRO A 300 3.69 -2.16 -23.27
N ALA A 301 4.32 -3.12 -23.92
CA ALA A 301 5.77 -3.13 -24.13
C ALA A 301 6.28 -1.85 -24.82
N SER A 302 5.47 -1.25 -25.72
CA SER A 302 5.79 0.02 -26.39
C SER A 302 5.92 1.21 -25.42
N GLN A 303 5.27 1.17 -24.26
CA GLN A 303 5.33 2.24 -23.24
C GLN A 303 6.45 2.02 -22.21
N LEU A 304 7.16 0.89 -22.24
CA LEU A 304 8.20 0.57 -21.25
C LEU A 304 9.31 1.63 -21.14
N PRO A 305 9.86 2.18 -22.25
CA PRO A 305 10.88 3.24 -22.14
C PRO A 305 10.36 4.48 -21.42
N GLN A 306 9.14 4.91 -21.73
CA GLN A 306 8.48 6.03 -21.08
C GLN A 306 8.22 5.73 -19.59
N ALA A 307 7.65 4.57 -19.28
CA ALA A 307 7.35 4.14 -17.91
C ALA A 307 8.61 4.11 -17.04
N ARG A 308 9.72 3.61 -17.59
CA ARG A 308 11.02 3.60 -16.89
C ARG A 308 11.52 5.01 -16.61
N ALA A 309 11.43 5.92 -17.56
CA ALA A 309 11.83 7.31 -17.39
C ALA A 309 10.95 8.03 -16.37
N GLU A 310 9.64 7.83 -16.41
CA GLU A 310 8.69 8.43 -15.48
C GLU A 310 8.86 7.91 -14.05
N LEU A 311 9.09 6.61 -13.85
CA LEU A 311 9.39 6.07 -12.52
C LEU A 311 10.73 6.57 -11.98
N ALA A 312 11.75 6.68 -12.81
CA ALA A 312 13.05 7.24 -12.40
C ALA A 312 12.90 8.69 -11.91
N ARG A 313 12.06 9.50 -12.57
CA ARG A 313 11.76 10.88 -12.15
C ARG A 313 10.94 10.91 -10.85
N ALA A 314 9.93 10.05 -10.73
CA ALA A 314 9.03 10.04 -9.58
C ALA A 314 9.71 9.48 -8.33
N TRP A 315 10.57 8.50 -8.48
CA TRP A 315 11.20 7.77 -7.37
C TRP A 315 12.59 8.33 -7.05
N THR A 316 12.68 9.65 -6.98
CA THR A 316 13.93 10.35 -6.62
C THR A 316 14.06 10.47 -5.11
N ARG A 317 15.30 10.39 -4.64
CA ARG A 317 15.65 10.89 -3.30
C ARG A 317 15.56 12.42 -3.35
N LEU A 318 14.90 13.01 -2.36
CA LEU A 318 15.01 14.44 -2.14
C LEU A 318 16.47 14.71 -1.73
N THR A 319 17.24 15.29 -2.64
CA THR A 319 18.56 15.86 -2.30
C THR A 319 18.31 17.23 -1.73
N SER A 320 19.08 17.62 -0.70
CA SER A 320 19.04 18.98 -0.14
C SER A 320 19.05 20.01 -1.27
N PRO A 321 18.25 21.07 -1.19
CA PRO A 321 18.22 22.07 -2.24
C PRO A 321 19.62 22.63 -2.46
N VAL A 322 20.08 22.58 -3.69
CA VAL A 322 21.26 23.34 -4.11
C VAL A 322 20.94 24.79 -3.78
N THR A 323 21.67 25.36 -2.83
CA THR A 323 21.50 26.75 -2.41
C THR A 323 21.77 27.64 -3.61
N ILE A 324 20.74 27.96 -4.37
CA ILE A 324 20.80 29.04 -5.34
C ILE A 324 20.82 30.32 -4.49
N LYS A 325 22.02 30.81 -4.23
CA LYS A 325 22.23 32.17 -3.69
C LYS A 325 21.57 33.14 -4.68
N SER A 326 20.31 33.48 -4.48
CA SER A 326 19.75 34.63 -5.14
C SER A 326 20.38 35.86 -4.54
N SER A 327 21.29 36.50 -5.29
CA SER A 327 21.78 37.83 -4.98
C SER A 327 20.62 38.82 -5.12
N LYS A 328 19.85 39.01 -4.07
CA LYS A 328 18.96 40.18 -3.98
C LYS A 328 19.82 41.41 -3.80
N ARG A 329 20.04 42.17 -4.88
CA ARG A 329 20.44 43.57 -4.79
C ARG A 329 19.31 44.30 -4.03
N ILE A 330 19.63 44.71 -2.82
CA ILE A 330 18.81 45.66 -2.06
C ILE A 330 19.05 47.02 -2.72
N THR A 331 18.13 47.52 -3.52
CA THR A 331 18.07 48.92 -3.93
C THR A 331 17.44 49.69 -2.77
N LYS A 332 18.22 50.58 -2.16
CA LYS A 332 17.74 51.56 -1.16
C LYS A 332 16.67 52.46 -1.76
N PRO A 333 15.61 52.81 -1.04
CA PRO A 333 14.69 53.85 -1.47
C PRO A 333 15.42 55.19 -1.42
N GLN A 334 15.35 55.95 -2.51
CA GLN A 334 15.72 57.36 -2.54
C GLN A 334 14.70 58.17 -1.72
N THR A 335 15.15 58.83 -0.68
CA THR A 335 14.41 59.87 0.01
C THR A 335 14.28 61.07 -0.93
N MET A 336 13.06 61.39 -1.37
CA MET A 336 12.73 62.71 -1.91
C MET A 336 12.46 63.68 -0.75
N HIS A 337 13.32 64.67 -0.63
CA HIS A 337 12.99 65.93 0.02
C HIS A 337 12.22 66.79 -0.98
N ASN A 338 11.02 67.19 -0.60
CA ASN A 338 10.46 68.54 -0.59
C ASN A 338 9.09 68.53 0.04
#